data_c2057aad2c1c2bcc211fbf3ede08db06
#
_entry.id   c2057aad2c1c2bcc211fbf3ede08db06
#
_cell.length_a   1.000
_cell.length_b   1.000
_cell.length_c   1.000
_cell.angle_alpha   90.00
_cell.angle_beta   90.00
_cell.angle_gamma   90.00
#
_symmetry.space_group_name_H-M   'P 1'
#
loop_
_entity.id
_entity.type
_entity.pdbx_description
1 polymer ?
#
loop_
_entity_poly.entity_id
_entity_poly.type
_entity_poly.pdbx_seq_one_letter_code
_entity_poly.pdbx_strand_id
1 'polypeptide(L)'
;LNTKCYKIEEVEEQHVRTAFIKVGEVKIELLEATSPDSAIAKFIEKNGGRGGVQHIAFAVEDGLQEAIDEEVNNGDRVIDAHPRHGAEGLNIAFLHPKSTCGTLVELCEDPHK
;
A
#
# COMPACT_ATOMS: atom_id res chain seq x y z
N LEU A 1 12.97 -8.14 15.40
CA LEU A 1 12.83 -9.22 14.40
C LEU A 1 14.19 -9.76 13.91
N ASN A 2 15.27 -9.18 14.39
CA ASN A 2 16.63 -9.60 13.99
C ASN A 2 16.81 -9.64 12.47
N THR A 3 16.33 -8.60 11.80
CA THR A 3 16.43 -8.45 10.35
C THR A 3 16.97 -7.06 10.03
N LYS A 4 17.35 -6.84 8.79
CA LYS A 4 17.94 -5.59 8.35
C LYS A 4 17.09 -4.89 7.29
N CYS A 5 17.10 -3.56 7.33
CA CYS A 5 16.56 -2.76 6.25
C CYS A 5 17.44 -2.95 5.01
N TYR A 6 16.85 -3.38 3.90
CA TYR A 6 17.62 -3.61 2.67
C TYR A 6 17.52 -2.45 1.68
N LYS A 7 16.59 -1.53 1.89
CA LYS A 7 16.39 -0.42 0.96
C LYS A 7 15.60 0.68 1.64
N ILE A 8 15.91 1.92 1.31
CA ILE A 8 15.09 3.08 1.68
C ILE A 8 14.74 3.80 0.40
N GLU A 9 13.46 4.11 0.21
CA GLU A 9 12.97 4.81 -0.97
C GLU A 9 12.10 5.98 -0.55
N GLU A 10 12.28 7.13 -1.20
CA GLU A 10 11.41 8.27 -0.99
C GLU A 10 10.47 8.39 -2.19
N VAL A 11 9.16 8.41 -1.92
CA VAL A 11 8.14 8.60 -2.95
C VAL A 11 7.64 10.04 -2.80
N GLU A 12 8.26 10.94 -3.55
CA GLU A 12 8.00 12.39 -3.41
C GLU A 12 6.55 12.75 -3.69
N GLU A 13 5.93 12.11 -4.68
CA GLU A 13 4.53 12.38 -5.04
C GLU A 13 3.56 12.09 -3.91
N GLN A 14 3.90 11.15 -3.04
CA GLN A 14 3.06 10.76 -1.91
C GLN A 14 3.56 11.34 -0.60
N HIS A 15 4.67 12.05 -0.61
CA HIS A 15 5.31 12.60 0.59
C HIS A 15 5.57 11.54 1.64
N VAL A 16 6.19 10.44 1.22
CA VAL A 16 6.47 9.28 2.07
C VAL A 16 7.89 8.80 1.84
N ARG A 17 8.54 8.44 2.94
CA ARG A 17 9.82 7.71 2.90
C ARG A 17 9.57 6.31 3.46
N THR A 18 9.99 5.28 2.73
CA THR A 18 9.72 3.89 3.08
C THR A 18 11.02 3.14 3.31
N ALA A 19 11.09 2.42 4.42
CA ALA A 19 12.17 1.48 4.70
C ALA A 19 11.64 0.07 4.54
N PHE A 20 12.35 -0.76 3.78
CA PHE A 20 11.93 -2.11 3.44
C PHE A 20 12.69 -3.15 4.26
N ILE A 21 11.94 -4.05 4.89
CA ILE A 21 12.46 -5.16 5.68
C ILE A 21 11.81 -6.42 5.16
N LYS A 22 12.57 -7.49 5.00
CA LYS A 22 12.02 -8.76 4.54
C LYS A 22 12.05 -9.78 5.66
N VAL A 23 10.91 -10.41 5.90
CA VAL A 23 10.76 -11.48 6.90
C VAL A 23 10.16 -12.68 6.19
N GLY A 24 10.99 -13.67 5.87
CA GLY A 24 10.57 -14.78 5.02
C GLY A 24 10.18 -14.27 3.64
N GLU A 25 8.97 -14.56 3.21
CA GLU A 25 8.46 -14.07 1.92
C GLU A 25 7.64 -12.79 2.07
N VAL A 26 7.48 -12.29 3.29
CA VAL A 26 6.68 -11.10 3.56
C VAL A 26 7.59 -9.88 3.59
N LYS A 27 7.17 -8.84 2.91
CA LYS A 27 7.83 -7.54 2.92
C LYS A 27 7.13 -6.63 3.92
N ILE A 28 7.88 -6.07 4.85
CA ILE A 28 7.37 -5.08 5.79
C ILE A 28 7.89 -3.73 5.36
N GLU A 29 7.00 -2.75 5.22
CA GLU A 29 7.36 -1.39 4.85
C GLU A 29 7.08 -0.46 6.02
N LEU A 30 8.14 0.16 6.53
CA LEU A 30 8.01 1.18 7.57
C LEU A 30 7.86 2.51 6.86
N LEU A 31 6.74 3.18 7.10
CA LEU A 31 6.37 4.39 6.38
C LEU A 31 6.53 5.62 7.26
N GLU A 32 7.22 6.62 6.75
CA GLU A 32 7.41 7.90 7.41
C GLU A 32 6.89 9.01 6.52
N ALA A 33 6.06 9.89 7.09
CA ALA A 33 5.57 11.06 6.35
C ALA A 33 6.69 12.08 6.19
N THR A 34 6.87 12.60 4.97
CA THR A 34 7.83 13.68 4.71
C THR A 34 7.16 15.03 4.65
N SER A 35 5.82 15.07 4.79
CA SER A 35 5.02 16.30 4.77
C SER A 35 3.76 16.07 5.59
N PRO A 36 3.23 17.13 6.27
CA PRO A 36 1.95 17.02 6.98
C PRO A 36 0.77 16.67 6.06
N ASP A 37 0.92 16.88 4.77
CA ASP A 37 -0.14 16.61 3.80
C ASP A 37 -0.20 15.15 3.35
N SER A 38 0.77 14.33 3.74
CA SER A 38 0.82 12.94 3.30
C SER A 38 -0.31 12.12 3.92
N ALA A 39 -0.72 11.06 3.22
CA ALA A 39 -1.72 10.13 3.73
C ALA A 39 -1.24 9.48 5.04
N ILE A 40 0.07 9.25 5.17
CA ILE A 40 0.64 8.65 6.37
C ILE A 40 0.55 9.59 7.56
N ALA A 41 0.82 10.89 7.37
CA ALA A 41 0.66 11.88 8.43
C ALA A 41 -0.79 11.93 8.92
N LYS A 42 -1.73 11.90 7.99
CA LYS A 42 -3.16 11.90 8.31
C LYS A 42 -3.58 10.63 9.04
N PHE A 43 -3.03 9.49 8.66
CA PHE A 43 -3.29 8.22 9.32
C PHE A 43 -2.86 8.28 10.79
N ILE A 44 -1.64 8.78 11.04
CA ILE A 44 -1.10 8.90 12.41
C ILE A 44 -1.94 9.86 13.23
N GLU A 45 -2.34 11.00 12.64
CA GLU A 45 -3.19 11.98 13.31
C GLU A 45 -4.52 11.37 13.73
N LYS A 46 -5.18 10.65 12.82
CA LYS A 46 -6.47 9.98 13.11
C LYS A 46 -6.31 8.87 14.14
N ASN A 47 -5.12 8.32 14.27
CA ASN A 47 -4.82 7.26 15.22
C ASN A 47 -4.31 7.80 16.57
N GLY A 48 -4.63 9.06 16.87
CA GLY A 48 -4.26 9.68 18.14
C GLY A 48 -2.78 9.97 18.29
N GLY A 49 -2.08 10.19 17.18
CA GLY A 49 -0.65 10.45 17.19
C GLY A 49 0.20 9.19 17.25
N ARG A 50 -0.41 8.02 17.12
CA ARG A 50 0.29 6.74 17.20
C ARG A 50 0.40 6.08 15.84
N GLY A 51 1.47 5.31 15.65
CA GLY A 51 1.62 4.46 14.49
C GLY A 51 0.71 3.24 14.55
N GLY A 52 0.74 2.44 13.51
CA GLY A 52 -0.03 1.22 13.42
C GLY A 52 0.08 0.64 12.02
N VAL A 53 -0.68 -0.42 11.74
CA VAL A 53 -0.75 -0.99 10.39
C VAL A 53 -1.62 -0.08 9.53
N GLN A 54 -1.02 0.53 8.51
CA GLN A 54 -1.73 1.45 7.62
C GLN A 54 -2.46 0.69 6.51
N HIS A 55 -1.81 -0.32 5.93
CA HIS A 55 -2.44 -1.13 4.90
C HIS A 55 -1.78 -2.51 4.79
N ILE A 56 -2.49 -3.41 4.12
CA ILE A 56 -1.98 -4.74 3.77
C ILE A 56 -2.03 -4.84 2.25
N ALA A 57 -0.93 -5.30 1.64
CA ALA A 57 -0.85 -5.44 0.19
C ALA A 57 -0.86 -6.91 -0.21
N PHE A 58 -1.64 -7.22 -1.24
CA PHE A 58 -1.69 -8.56 -1.82
C PHE A 58 -1.14 -8.51 -3.24
N ALA A 59 -0.24 -9.44 -3.55
CA ALA A 59 0.31 -9.54 -4.89
C ALA A 59 -0.71 -10.19 -5.83
N VAL A 60 -0.87 -9.58 -7.00
CA VAL A 60 -1.72 -10.11 -8.07
C VAL A 60 -0.76 -10.57 -9.16
N GLU A 61 -0.85 -11.84 -9.54
CA GLU A 61 0.09 -12.42 -10.51
C GLU A 61 -0.20 -11.99 -11.94
N ASP A 62 -1.46 -11.96 -12.32
CA ASP A 62 -1.86 -11.64 -13.69
C ASP A 62 -3.05 -10.70 -13.72
N GLY A 63 -2.83 -9.51 -14.28
CA GLY A 63 -3.93 -8.62 -14.60
C GLY A 63 -4.50 -7.85 -13.42
N LEU A 64 -3.80 -6.80 -13.01
CA LEU A 64 -4.30 -5.93 -11.93
C LEU A 64 -5.66 -5.32 -12.26
N GLN A 65 -5.87 -4.86 -13.51
CA GLN A 65 -7.15 -4.27 -13.89
C GLN A 65 -8.28 -5.30 -13.77
N GLU A 66 -8.03 -6.54 -14.18
CA GLU A 66 -9.02 -7.61 -14.06
C GLU A 66 -9.36 -7.91 -12.60
N ALA A 67 -8.36 -7.85 -11.73
CA ALA A 67 -8.57 -8.06 -10.29
C ALA A 67 -9.42 -6.93 -9.71
N ILE A 68 -9.17 -5.69 -10.12
CA ILE A 68 -10.00 -4.55 -9.70
C ILE A 68 -11.44 -4.75 -10.15
N ASP A 69 -11.63 -5.11 -11.42
CA ASP A 69 -12.96 -5.31 -12.00
C ASP A 69 -13.72 -6.43 -11.28
N GLU A 70 -13.02 -7.50 -10.91
CA GLU A 70 -13.62 -8.60 -10.18
C GLU A 70 -14.11 -8.14 -8.81
N GLU A 71 -13.32 -7.34 -8.09
CA GLU A 71 -13.73 -6.81 -6.79
C GLU A 71 -14.95 -5.90 -6.92
N VAL A 72 -14.99 -5.05 -7.95
CA VAL A 72 -16.16 -4.20 -8.21
C VAL A 72 -17.39 -5.06 -8.50
N ASN A 73 -17.24 -6.11 -9.29
CA ASN A 73 -18.34 -7.02 -9.61
C ASN A 73 -18.85 -7.78 -8.38
N ASN A 74 -17.98 -8.00 -7.40
CA ASN A 74 -18.36 -8.63 -6.13
C ASN A 74 -19.02 -7.67 -5.16
N GLY A 75 -19.15 -6.39 -5.53
CA GLY A 75 -19.81 -5.39 -4.71
C GLY A 75 -18.88 -4.59 -3.82
N ASP A 76 -17.57 -4.78 -3.96
CA ASP A 76 -16.60 -4.04 -3.16
C ASP A 76 -16.37 -2.64 -3.72
N ARG A 77 -16.16 -1.69 -2.81
CA ARG A 77 -15.79 -0.32 -3.21
C ARG A 77 -14.29 -0.25 -3.44
N VAL A 78 -13.91 0.43 -4.50
CA VAL A 78 -12.48 0.66 -4.79
C VAL A 78 -12.17 2.16 -4.67
N ILE A 79 -10.96 2.45 -4.24
CA ILE A 79 -10.44 3.83 -4.27
C ILE A 79 -9.91 4.10 -5.68
N ASP A 80 -9.20 3.12 -6.24
CA ASP A 80 -8.62 3.23 -7.57
C ASP A 80 -9.35 2.30 -8.53
N ALA A 81 -10.05 2.88 -9.50
CA ALA A 81 -10.70 2.10 -10.55
C ALA A 81 -9.70 1.58 -11.60
N HIS A 82 -8.53 2.18 -11.64
CA HIS A 82 -7.44 1.85 -12.57
C HIS A 82 -6.11 1.82 -11.84
N PRO A 83 -5.15 1.00 -12.29
CA PRO A 83 -3.83 0.94 -11.68
C PRO A 83 -3.11 2.28 -11.68
N ARG A 84 -2.30 2.51 -10.64
CA ARG A 84 -1.39 3.65 -10.56
C ARG A 84 -0.03 3.17 -10.10
N HIS A 85 0.97 4.03 -10.21
CA HIS A 85 2.34 3.68 -9.84
C HIS A 85 2.52 3.72 -8.33
N GLY A 86 3.20 2.71 -7.81
CA GLY A 86 3.56 2.62 -6.41
C GLY A 86 5.07 2.47 -6.22
N ALA A 87 5.46 2.12 -4.99
CA ALA A 87 6.86 1.92 -4.65
C ALA A 87 7.46 0.74 -5.43
N GLU A 88 8.77 0.75 -5.59
CA GLU A 88 9.55 -0.30 -6.25
C GLU A 88 9.12 -0.62 -7.69
N GLY A 89 8.53 0.35 -8.38
CA GLY A 89 8.13 0.17 -9.77
C GLY A 89 6.90 -0.71 -9.96
N LEU A 90 6.17 -0.99 -8.89
CA LEU A 90 4.95 -1.80 -8.96
C LEU A 90 3.78 -0.96 -9.44
N ASN A 91 2.80 -1.64 -10.05
CA ASN A 91 1.48 -1.04 -10.29
C ASN A 91 0.59 -1.41 -9.11
N ILE A 92 -0.17 -0.45 -8.62
CA ILE A 92 -0.99 -0.66 -7.43
C ILE A 92 -2.40 -0.12 -7.60
N ALA A 93 -3.31 -0.60 -6.75
CA ALA A 93 -4.66 -0.07 -6.62
C ALA A 93 -5.16 -0.36 -5.21
N PHE A 94 -5.92 0.58 -4.64
CA PHE A 94 -6.46 0.41 -3.29
C PHE A 94 -7.95 0.11 -3.30
N LEU A 95 -8.36 -0.80 -2.41
CA LEU A 95 -9.76 -1.05 -2.09
C LEU A 95 -10.16 -0.15 -0.94
N HIS A 96 -11.43 0.25 -0.92
CA HIS A 96 -11.93 1.13 0.14
C HIS A 96 -12.06 0.37 1.47
N PRO A 97 -11.60 0.94 2.60
CA PRO A 97 -11.69 0.25 3.90
C PRO A 97 -13.09 -0.19 4.31
N LYS A 98 -14.14 0.45 3.81
CA LYS A 98 -15.51 0.02 4.11
C LYS A 98 -15.81 -1.37 3.59
N SER A 99 -15.13 -1.82 2.54
CA SER A 99 -15.31 -3.16 1.98
C SER A 99 -14.34 -4.18 2.56
N THR A 100 -13.37 -3.73 3.36
CA THR A 100 -12.30 -4.57 3.87
C THR A 100 -12.16 -4.50 5.39
N CYS A 101 -13.30 -4.38 6.07
CA CYS A 101 -13.38 -4.39 7.54
C CYS A 101 -12.55 -3.31 8.22
N GLY A 102 -12.41 -2.16 7.59
CA GLY A 102 -11.72 -1.01 8.16
C GLY A 102 -10.23 -0.95 7.91
N THR A 103 -9.65 -1.96 7.28
CA THR A 103 -8.23 -1.97 6.93
C THR A 103 -8.07 -1.62 5.46
N LEU A 104 -7.20 -0.67 5.15
CA LEU A 104 -6.90 -0.33 3.77
C LEU A 104 -6.17 -1.52 3.12
N VAL A 105 -6.67 -1.98 1.97
CA VAL A 105 -6.09 -3.10 1.23
C VAL A 105 -5.58 -2.60 -0.10
N GLU A 106 -4.34 -2.99 -0.42
CA GLU A 106 -3.69 -2.68 -1.68
C GLU A 106 -3.59 -3.95 -2.52
N LEU A 107 -3.85 -3.83 -3.81
CA LEU A 107 -3.52 -4.87 -4.78
C LEU A 107 -2.30 -4.37 -5.55
N CYS A 108 -1.29 -5.23 -5.72
CA CYS A 108 -0.08 -4.81 -6.42
C CYS A 108 0.36 -5.85 -7.44
N GLU A 109 0.92 -5.36 -8.53
CA GLU A 109 1.39 -6.18 -9.63
C GLU A 109 2.78 -5.70 -10.05
N ASP A 110 3.69 -6.67 -10.25
CA ASP A 110 5.01 -6.37 -10.78
C ASP A 110 4.95 -6.44 -12.31
N PRO A 111 5.03 -5.29 -13.00
CA PRO A 111 4.94 -5.26 -14.47
C PRO A 111 6.16 -5.84 -15.15
N HIS A 112 7.22 -6.16 -14.40
CA HIS A 112 8.47 -6.70 -14.93
C HIS A 112 8.58 -8.22 -14.75
N LYS A 113 7.51 -8.84 -14.31
CA LYS A 113 7.50 -10.27 -14.03
C LYS A 113 6.97 -11.11 -15.18
#